data_bd2ee283d962b7bc045100850bf263ab
#
_entry.id   bd2ee283d962b7bc045100850bf263ab
#
_cell.length_a   1.000
_cell.length_b   1.000
_cell.length_c   1.000
_cell.angle_alpha   90.00
_cell.angle_beta   90.00
_cell.angle_gamma   90.00
#
_symmetry.space_group_name_H-M   'P 1'
#
loop_
_entity.id
_entity.type
_entity.pdbx_description
1 polymer ?
#
loop_
_entity_poly.entity_id
_entity_poly.type
_entity_poly.pdbx_seq_one_letter_code
_entity_poly.pdbx_strand_id
1 'polypeptide(L)'
;MMSRPLPRRLLLALVGTLALAGTAAHAAEPLRVATDATFPPMEYIENGKRTGFDTEMVEAIGKQLGRPVEWIDIDFKGLIPALVSRRADMAVSAIYITDERRKVVDFTMPYYAGGLVVMTKADNTTLKSPADLAGRKVSVQVGTKSVSFLKEKYPQAQLLEVEKNQEMFNLVEVGRTDAAVTGKPAAYQYVRTRPGLKVLPEQLTTEEYGMAIRKDTPELTKAVNDALAKMKADGSYAAIVQKWFPASK
;
A
#
# COMPACT_ATOMS: atom_id res chain seq x y z
N MET A 1 -26.32 71.79 65.72
CA MET A 1 -26.47 70.45 66.27
C MET A 1 -25.99 69.47 65.25
N MET A 2 -25.09 68.71 65.63
CA MET A 2 -24.12 67.79 65.12
C MET A 2 -24.66 66.77 64.08
N SER A 3 -24.07 66.71 62.93
CA SER A 3 -24.19 65.61 62.02
C SER A 3 -22.81 64.99 61.73
N ARG A 4 -22.63 63.76 62.08
CA ARG A 4 -21.42 62.95 61.82
C ARG A 4 -21.45 62.33 60.41
N PRO A 5 -20.36 62.32 59.67
CA PRO A 5 -20.28 61.53 58.43
C PRO A 5 -19.76 60.13 58.68
N LEU A 6 -20.36 59.17 58.02
CA LEU A 6 -19.87 57.76 57.91
C LEU A 6 -18.75 57.63 56.89
N PRO A 7 -17.73 56.78 57.10
CA PRO A 7 -16.70 56.54 56.11
C PRO A 7 -17.16 55.49 55.16
N ARG A 8 -17.08 55.79 53.87
CA ARG A 8 -17.30 54.95 52.76
C ARG A 8 -16.03 54.14 52.51
N ARG A 9 -16.02 52.85 52.90
CA ARG A 9 -14.98 51.89 52.46
C ARG A 9 -15.41 51.31 51.13
N LEU A 10 -14.79 51.74 50.02
CA LEU A 10 -14.83 51.05 48.72
C LEU A 10 -13.93 49.82 48.79
N LEU A 11 -14.53 48.63 48.76
CA LEU A 11 -13.85 47.38 48.42
C LEU A 11 -13.83 47.23 46.88
N LEU A 12 -12.70 47.52 46.28
CA LEU A 12 -12.41 47.09 44.89
C LEU A 12 -12.13 45.60 44.90
N ALA A 13 -13.12 44.79 44.49
CA ALA A 13 -12.91 43.39 44.16
C ALA A 13 -12.34 43.31 42.73
N LEU A 14 -11.03 43.07 42.64
CA LEU A 14 -10.33 42.81 41.40
C LEU A 14 -10.63 41.34 40.98
N VAL A 15 -11.63 41.14 40.14
CA VAL A 15 -11.93 39.85 39.55
C VAL A 15 -10.92 39.63 38.40
N GLY A 16 -9.84 38.91 38.71
CA GLY A 16 -8.89 38.43 37.74
C GLY A 16 -9.50 37.30 36.93
N THR A 17 -10.02 37.63 35.77
CA THR A 17 -10.42 36.64 34.75
C THR A 17 -9.16 36.02 34.18
N LEU A 18 -8.74 34.83 34.70
CA LEU A 18 -7.75 33.99 34.08
C LEU A 18 -8.38 33.40 32.79
N ALA A 19 -8.11 34.05 31.66
CA ALA A 19 -8.41 33.47 30.35
C ALA A 19 -7.54 32.21 30.16
N LEU A 20 -8.08 31.03 30.46
CA LEU A 20 -7.53 29.78 29.96
C LEU A 20 -7.66 29.81 28.43
N ALA A 21 -6.62 30.33 27.78
CA ALA A 21 -6.42 30.06 26.36
C ALA A 21 -6.13 28.56 26.21
N GLY A 22 -7.20 27.74 26.15
CA GLY A 22 -7.12 26.36 25.75
C GLY A 22 -6.55 26.34 24.34
N THR A 23 -5.28 25.99 24.19
CA THR A 23 -4.74 25.55 22.89
C THR A 23 -5.57 24.36 22.47
N ALA A 24 -6.59 24.58 21.64
CA ALA A 24 -7.23 23.49 20.92
C ALA A 24 -6.10 22.76 20.17
N ALA A 25 -5.68 21.62 20.69
CA ALA A 25 -4.79 20.73 19.97
C ALA A 25 -5.53 20.39 18.66
N HIS A 26 -5.16 21.06 17.58
CA HIS A 26 -5.69 20.74 16.26
C HIS A 26 -5.26 19.31 16.01
N ALA A 27 -6.21 18.38 16.07
CA ALA A 27 -5.93 16.99 15.68
C ALA A 27 -5.38 17.05 14.24
N ALA A 28 -4.19 16.49 14.05
CA ALA A 28 -3.57 16.49 12.74
C ALA A 28 -4.53 15.82 11.73
N GLU A 29 -4.69 16.43 10.56
CA GLU A 29 -5.54 15.86 9.51
C GLU A 29 -5.09 14.44 9.19
N PRO A 30 -6.03 13.47 9.08
CA PRO A 30 -5.69 12.10 8.78
C PRO A 30 -4.98 12.00 7.42
N LEU A 31 -4.06 11.05 7.31
CA LEU A 31 -3.45 10.64 6.05
C LEU A 31 -4.40 9.66 5.37
N ARG A 32 -5.06 10.10 4.29
CA ARG A 32 -6.00 9.27 3.52
C ARG A 32 -5.22 8.35 2.59
N VAL A 33 -5.28 7.04 2.84
CA VAL A 33 -4.48 6.04 2.13
C VAL A 33 -5.38 5.06 1.39
N ALA A 34 -5.30 5.07 0.05
CA ALA A 34 -5.99 4.11 -0.80
C ALA A 34 -5.20 2.80 -0.91
N THR A 35 -5.90 1.67 -0.87
CA THR A 35 -5.30 0.33 -0.99
C THR A 35 -6.33 -0.68 -1.51
N ASP A 36 -5.86 -1.76 -2.16
CA ASP A 36 -6.66 -2.94 -2.48
C ASP A 36 -6.28 -4.09 -1.55
N ALA A 37 -6.95 -4.19 -0.39
CA ALA A 37 -6.59 -5.12 0.67
C ALA A 37 -6.92 -6.59 0.32
N THR A 38 -6.40 -7.07 -0.82
CA THR A 38 -6.61 -8.43 -1.34
C THR A 38 -5.32 -9.16 -1.72
N PHE A 39 -4.14 -8.64 -1.31
CA PHE A 39 -2.84 -9.09 -1.78
C PHE A 39 -1.88 -9.52 -0.67
N PRO A 40 -2.17 -10.62 0.07
CA PRO A 40 -1.26 -11.11 1.09
C PRO A 40 0.11 -11.52 0.49
N PRO A 41 1.23 -11.28 1.18
CA PRO A 41 1.35 -10.74 2.53
C PRO A 41 1.49 -9.21 2.58
N MET A 42 1.26 -8.51 1.45
CA MET A 42 1.47 -7.07 1.35
C MET A 42 0.37 -6.29 2.09
N GLU A 43 -0.88 -6.44 1.67
CA GLU A 43 -2.06 -5.83 2.28
C GLU A 43 -3.29 -6.72 2.11
N TYR A 44 -3.97 -7.04 3.22
CA TYR A 44 -5.16 -7.88 3.19
C TYR A 44 -6.00 -7.72 4.46
N ILE A 45 -7.20 -8.28 4.42
CA ILE A 45 -8.07 -8.36 5.60
C ILE A 45 -8.01 -9.79 6.16
N GLU A 46 -7.66 -9.91 7.43
CA GLU A 46 -7.66 -11.16 8.17
C GLU A 46 -8.50 -11.01 9.43
N ASN A 47 -9.49 -11.88 9.61
CA ASN A 47 -10.43 -11.83 10.76
C ASN A 47 -11.05 -10.43 10.95
N GLY A 48 -11.41 -9.76 9.86
CA GLY A 48 -12.00 -8.41 9.86
C GLY A 48 -11.02 -7.27 10.16
N LYS A 49 -9.72 -7.56 10.28
CA LYS A 49 -8.69 -6.56 10.55
C LYS A 49 -7.75 -6.41 9.34
N ARG A 50 -7.41 -5.17 9.02
CA ARG A 50 -6.39 -4.87 8.03
C ARG A 50 -5.02 -5.27 8.58
N THR A 51 -4.24 -5.96 7.76
CA THR A 51 -2.91 -6.44 8.10
C THR A 51 -2.05 -6.54 6.83
N GLY A 52 -0.77 -6.81 6.98
CA GLY A 52 0.16 -6.96 5.89
C GLY A 52 1.37 -6.03 6.01
N PHE A 53 2.37 -6.31 5.19
CA PHE A 53 3.61 -5.55 5.13
C PHE A 53 3.36 -4.06 4.82
N ASP A 54 2.59 -3.77 3.78
CA ASP A 54 2.25 -2.41 3.37
C ASP A 54 1.45 -1.69 4.47
N THR A 55 0.53 -2.41 5.12
CA THR A 55 -0.26 -1.87 6.23
C THR A 55 0.66 -1.42 7.38
N GLU A 56 1.57 -2.28 7.84
CA GLU A 56 2.48 -1.92 8.93
C GLU A 56 3.44 -0.79 8.56
N MET A 57 3.93 -0.79 7.32
CA MET A 57 4.78 0.30 6.81
C MET A 57 4.06 1.65 6.88
N VAL A 58 2.82 1.71 6.39
CA VAL A 58 2.04 2.96 6.38
C VAL A 58 1.65 3.41 7.78
N GLU A 59 1.25 2.49 8.67
CA GLU A 59 0.95 2.82 10.06
C GLU A 59 2.18 3.40 10.80
N ALA A 60 3.36 2.82 10.55
CA ALA A 60 4.61 3.33 11.12
C ALA A 60 4.97 4.72 10.57
N ILE A 61 4.74 4.96 9.28
CA ILE A 61 4.92 6.27 8.64
C ILE A 61 3.94 7.29 9.22
N GLY A 62 2.64 6.95 9.28
CA GLY A 62 1.61 7.82 9.85
C GLY A 62 1.94 8.24 11.29
N LYS A 63 2.42 7.31 12.10
CA LYS A 63 2.91 7.60 13.47
C LYS A 63 4.09 8.58 13.48
N GLN A 64 5.05 8.43 12.56
CA GLN A 64 6.19 9.36 12.48
C GLN A 64 5.77 10.76 12.00
N LEU A 65 4.78 10.83 11.11
CA LEU A 65 4.22 12.09 10.63
C LEU A 65 3.28 12.75 11.64
N GLY A 66 2.91 12.07 12.74
CA GLY A 66 1.90 12.53 13.69
C GLY A 66 0.50 12.61 13.08
N ARG A 67 0.23 11.86 12.00
CA ARG A 67 -1.05 11.83 11.29
C ARG A 67 -1.69 10.45 11.42
N PRO A 68 -2.93 10.34 11.95
CA PRO A 68 -3.66 9.09 11.93
C PRO A 68 -3.91 8.63 10.48
N VAL A 69 -3.84 7.33 10.23
CA VAL A 69 -4.10 6.77 8.91
C VAL A 69 -5.59 6.51 8.74
N GLU A 70 -6.17 7.05 7.67
CA GLU A 70 -7.53 6.76 7.21
C GLU A 70 -7.46 5.88 5.96
N TRP A 71 -7.85 4.62 6.08
CA TRP A 71 -7.80 3.66 4.99
C TRP A 71 -9.03 3.76 4.09
N ILE A 72 -8.79 3.76 2.77
CA ILE A 72 -9.81 3.80 1.72
C ILE A 72 -9.65 2.55 0.85
N ASP A 73 -10.58 1.60 0.96
CA ASP A 73 -10.55 0.40 0.14
C ASP A 73 -11.05 0.69 -1.28
N ILE A 74 -10.20 0.42 -2.25
CA ILE A 74 -10.46 0.65 -3.68
C ILE A 74 -9.84 -0.49 -4.47
N ASP A 75 -10.53 -0.99 -5.50
CA ASP A 75 -9.93 -1.95 -6.43
C ASP A 75 -8.65 -1.39 -7.06
N PHE A 76 -7.66 -2.23 -7.30
CA PHE A 76 -6.32 -1.83 -7.73
C PHE A 76 -6.32 -0.83 -8.89
N LYS A 77 -7.16 -1.06 -9.91
CA LYS A 77 -7.29 -0.15 -11.07
C LYS A 77 -7.73 1.27 -10.71
N GLY A 78 -8.37 1.44 -9.56
CA GLY A 78 -8.87 2.73 -9.04
C GLY A 78 -7.87 3.51 -8.19
N LEU A 79 -6.73 2.93 -7.80
CA LEU A 79 -5.79 3.56 -6.87
C LEU A 79 -5.17 4.85 -7.42
N ILE A 80 -4.61 4.81 -8.62
CA ILE A 80 -4.03 6.00 -9.26
C ILE A 80 -5.12 7.05 -9.58
N PRO A 81 -6.29 6.69 -10.15
CA PRO A 81 -7.42 7.62 -10.29
C PRO A 81 -7.85 8.29 -8.98
N ALA A 82 -7.81 7.58 -7.84
CA ALA A 82 -8.17 8.16 -6.54
C ALA A 82 -7.21 9.28 -6.11
N LEU A 83 -5.93 9.15 -6.41
CA LEU A 83 -4.93 10.19 -6.17
C LEU A 83 -5.16 11.40 -7.08
N VAL A 84 -5.35 11.18 -8.38
CA VAL A 84 -5.58 12.24 -9.37
C VAL A 84 -6.86 13.02 -9.04
N SER A 85 -7.92 12.36 -8.57
CA SER A 85 -9.18 12.98 -8.15
C SER A 85 -9.18 13.51 -6.71
N ARG A 86 -8.04 13.44 -6.00
CA ARG A 86 -7.89 13.91 -4.61
C ARG A 86 -8.77 13.20 -3.58
N ARG A 87 -9.25 12.00 -3.91
CA ARG A 87 -9.97 11.14 -2.94
C ARG A 87 -9.06 10.55 -1.89
N ALA A 88 -7.79 10.35 -2.23
CA ALA A 88 -6.74 9.89 -1.34
C ALA A 88 -5.50 10.79 -1.46
N ASP A 89 -4.67 10.81 -0.43
CA ASP A 89 -3.41 11.55 -0.40
C ASP A 89 -2.25 10.65 -0.87
N MET A 90 -2.31 9.38 -0.51
CA MET A 90 -1.34 8.35 -0.83
C MET A 90 -2.05 7.05 -1.24
N ALA A 91 -1.39 6.22 -2.04
CA ALA A 91 -1.83 4.86 -2.33
C ALA A 91 -0.67 3.89 -2.10
N VAL A 92 -0.97 2.77 -1.44
CA VAL A 92 -0.06 1.65 -1.22
C VAL A 92 -0.79 0.34 -1.51
N SER A 93 -0.22 -0.49 -2.35
CA SER A 93 -0.77 -1.80 -2.70
C SER A 93 0.23 -2.54 -3.62
N ALA A 94 1.45 -2.73 -3.14
CA ALA A 94 2.54 -3.29 -3.93
C ALA A 94 2.63 -2.64 -5.34
N ILE A 95 2.49 -1.31 -5.39
CA ILE A 95 2.41 -0.56 -6.65
C ILE A 95 3.80 -0.45 -7.27
N TYR A 96 3.98 -1.03 -8.45
CA TYR A 96 5.22 -0.88 -9.21
C TYR A 96 5.42 0.58 -9.65
N ILE A 97 6.63 1.07 -9.44
CA ILE A 97 7.09 2.35 -9.98
C ILE A 97 7.27 2.18 -11.48
N THR A 98 6.52 2.93 -12.28
CA THR A 98 6.64 2.95 -13.74
C THR A 98 6.67 4.37 -14.28
N ASP A 99 7.34 4.59 -15.43
CA ASP A 99 7.39 5.90 -16.07
C ASP A 99 6.00 6.41 -16.46
N GLU A 100 5.09 5.49 -16.84
CA GLU A 100 3.71 5.85 -17.17
C GLU A 100 2.98 6.43 -15.94
N ARG A 101 3.07 5.74 -14.79
CA ARG A 101 2.45 6.22 -13.55
C ARG A 101 3.08 7.51 -13.05
N ARG A 102 4.41 7.66 -13.18
CA ARG A 102 5.13 8.91 -12.85
C ARG A 102 4.65 10.14 -13.61
N LYS A 103 3.98 9.98 -14.74
CA LYS A 103 3.39 11.11 -15.48
C LYS A 103 2.26 11.77 -14.69
N VAL A 104 1.54 11.04 -13.86
CA VAL A 104 0.32 11.51 -13.18
C VAL A 104 0.39 11.49 -11.65
N VAL A 105 1.32 10.75 -11.05
CA VAL A 105 1.58 10.72 -9.59
C VAL A 105 3.06 10.78 -9.32
N ASP A 106 3.43 11.16 -8.09
CA ASP A 106 4.78 10.99 -7.56
C ASP A 106 4.89 9.64 -6.85
N PHE A 107 6.13 9.18 -6.66
CA PHE A 107 6.44 7.99 -5.88
C PHE A 107 7.46 8.31 -4.80
N THR A 108 7.34 7.61 -3.70
CA THR A 108 8.43 7.55 -2.71
C THR A 108 9.68 6.91 -3.31
N MET A 109 10.79 6.95 -2.57
CA MET A 109 11.88 6.00 -2.81
C MET A 109 11.33 4.57 -2.76
N PRO A 110 11.95 3.63 -3.48
CA PRO A 110 11.55 2.23 -3.41
C PRO A 110 11.59 1.71 -1.96
N TYR A 111 10.50 1.02 -1.58
CA TYR A 111 10.44 0.44 -0.24
C TYR A 111 10.53 -1.09 -0.23
N TYR A 112 10.34 -1.76 -1.38
CA TYR A 112 10.50 -3.21 -1.49
C TYR A 112 10.83 -3.64 -2.93
N ALA A 113 11.70 -4.65 -3.08
CA ALA A 113 12.00 -5.26 -4.38
C ALA A 113 10.88 -6.24 -4.74
N GLY A 114 10.17 -5.95 -5.82
CA GLY A 114 9.07 -6.77 -6.32
C GLY A 114 9.51 -7.75 -7.41
N GLY A 115 9.05 -7.49 -8.61
CA GLY A 115 9.25 -8.31 -9.80
C GLY A 115 8.07 -9.24 -10.06
N LEU A 116 7.80 -9.48 -11.34
CA LEU A 116 6.74 -10.36 -11.79
C LEU A 116 7.25 -11.79 -11.90
N VAL A 117 6.38 -12.74 -11.57
CA VAL A 117 6.62 -14.19 -11.70
C VAL A 117 5.42 -14.89 -12.32
N VAL A 118 5.65 -16.08 -12.85
CA VAL A 118 4.61 -16.96 -13.38
C VAL A 118 4.26 -18.01 -12.32
N MET A 119 2.99 -18.12 -11.98
CA MET A 119 2.45 -19.18 -11.14
C MET A 119 1.62 -20.13 -12.01
N THR A 120 1.75 -21.44 -11.81
CA THR A 120 1.03 -22.48 -12.54
C THR A 120 0.74 -23.69 -11.65
N LYS A 121 0.00 -24.67 -12.14
CA LYS A 121 -0.21 -25.94 -11.43
C LYS A 121 1.12 -26.68 -11.22
N ALA A 122 1.26 -27.33 -10.07
CA ALA A 122 2.49 -28.08 -9.74
C ALA A 122 2.77 -29.23 -10.72
N ASP A 123 1.72 -29.88 -11.20
CA ASP A 123 1.76 -30.98 -12.17
C ASP A 123 1.86 -30.52 -13.65
N ASN A 124 1.83 -29.22 -13.91
CA ASN A 124 2.02 -28.69 -15.25
C ASN A 124 3.45 -28.94 -15.74
N THR A 125 3.59 -29.81 -16.76
CA THR A 125 4.86 -30.17 -17.38
C THR A 125 5.17 -29.45 -18.68
N THR A 126 4.20 -28.69 -19.21
CA THR A 126 4.29 -27.99 -20.50
C THR A 126 4.66 -26.51 -20.38
N LEU A 127 4.44 -25.90 -19.21
CA LEU A 127 4.81 -24.54 -18.93
C LEU A 127 6.02 -24.55 -18.00
N LYS A 128 7.22 -24.45 -18.57
CA LYS A 128 8.52 -24.59 -17.86
C LYS A 128 9.25 -23.26 -17.73
N SER A 129 9.00 -22.35 -18.66
CA SER A 129 9.61 -21.02 -18.73
C SER A 129 8.59 -19.97 -19.15
N PRO A 130 8.87 -18.69 -19.00
CA PRO A 130 8.02 -17.63 -19.50
C PRO A 130 7.77 -17.66 -21.01
N ALA A 131 8.70 -18.21 -21.79
CA ALA A 131 8.53 -18.36 -23.24
C ALA A 131 7.33 -19.24 -23.61
N ASP A 132 6.96 -20.18 -22.73
CA ASP A 132 5.83 -21.09 -22.92
C ASP A 132 4.46 -20.41 -22.70
N LEU A 133 4.42 -19.13 -22.37
CA LEU A 133 3.17 -18.36 -22.20
C LEU A 133 2.45 -18.09 -23.53
N ALA A 134 3.15 -18.20 -24.67
CA ALA A 134 2.55 -18.00 -25.98
C ALA A 134 1.36 -18.94 -26.20
N GLY A 135 0.18 -18.38 -26.54
CA GLY A 135 -1.06 -19.13 -26.75
C GLY A 135 -1.73 -19.64 -25.46
N ARG A 136 -1.14 -19.46 -24.28
CA ARG A 136 -1.71 -19.89 -23.00
C ARG A 136 -2.73 -18.91 -22.47
N LYS A 137 -3.69 -19.45 -21.70
CA LYS A 137 -4.63 -18.63 -20.91
C LYS A 137 -3.95 -18.19 -19.62
N VAL A 138 -3.79 -16.90 -19.44
CA VAL A 138 -3.09 -16.30 -18.30
C VAL A 138 -4.01 -15.36 -17.53
N SER A 139 -4.27 -15.67 -16.26
CA SER A 139 -5.03 -14.78 -15.39
C SER A 139 -4.12 -13.68 -14.84
N VAL A 140 -4.64 -12.45 -14.80
CA VAL A 140 -3.97 -11.26 -14.28
C VAL A 140 -4.96 -10.34 -13.61
N GLN A 141 -4.51 -9.56 -12.63
CA GLN A 141 -5.35 -8.52 -12.05
C GLN A 141 -5.34 -7.29 -12.95
N VAL A 142 -6.54 -6.74 -13.23
CA VAL A 142 -6.75 -5.57 -14.08
C VAL A 142 -6.01 -4.32 -13.54
N GLY A 143 -5.44 -3.53 -14.43
CA GLY A 143 -4.73 -2.29 -14.08
C GLY A 143 -3.33 -2.48 -13.50
N THR A 144 -2.86 -3.74 -13.35
CA THR A 144 -1.52 -4.05 -12.85
C THR A 144 -0.45 -3.97 -13.93
N LYS A 145 0.81 -3.92 -13.50
CA LYS A 145 1.97 -4.03 -14.41
C LYS A 145 1.98 -5.36 -15.18
N SER A 146 1.41 -6.43 -14.61
CA SER A 146 1.32 -7.73 -15.29
C SER A 146 0.59 -7.63 -16.62
N VAL A 147 -0.51 -6.85 -16.67
CA VAL A 147 -1.30 -6.66 -17.90
C VAL A 147 -0.46 -5.99 -18.99
N SER A 148 0.12 -4.81 -18.70
CA SER A 148 0.92 -4.07 -19.69
C SER A 148 2.15 -4.85 -20.14
N PHE A 149 2.83 -5.50 -19.20
CA PHE A 149 4.02 -6.31 -19.49
C PHE A 149 3.69 -7.50 -20.43
N LEU A 150 2.62 -8.24 -20.14
CA LEU A 150 2.25 -9.38 -20.98
C LEU A 150 1.77 -8.93 -22.37
N LYS A 151 0.99 -7.86 -22.47
CA LYS A 151 0.57 -7.30 -23.76
C LYS A 151 1.76 -6.88 -24.63
N GLU A 152 2.82 -6.38 -24.00
CA GLU A 152 4.05 -5.94 -24.70
C GLU A 152 4.97 -7.10 -25.06
N LYS A 153 5.29 -7.97 -24.08
CA LYS A 153 6.32 -9.02 -24.23
C LYS A 153 5.79 -10.38 -24.68
N TYR A 154 4.53 -10.65 -24.39
CA TYR A 154 3.88 -11.92 -24.70
C TYR A 154 2.51 -11.71 -25.36
N PRO A 155 2.45 -11.01 -26.52
CA PRO A 155 1.19 -10.60 -27.15
C PRO A 155 0.32 -11.79 -27.61
N GLN A 156 0.88 -12.97 -27.69
CA GLN A 156 0.16 -14.20 -28.02
C GLN A 156 -0.51 -14.87 -26.82
N ALA A 157 -0.20 -14.44 -25.59
CA ALA A 157 -0.87 -14.91 -24.38
C ALA A 157 -2.33 -14.43 -24.34
N GLN A 158 -3.24 -15.33 -23.98
CA GLN A 158 -4.67 -15.03 -23.87
C GLN A 158 -4.96 -14.55 -22.45
N LEU A 159 -5.03 -13.23 -22.23
CA LEU A 159 -5.22 -12.67 -20.91
C LEU A 159 -6.67 -12.77 -20.45
N LEU A 160 -6.88 -13.28 -19.23
CA LEU A 160 -8.11 -13.20 -18.49
C LEU A 160 -7.90 -12.20 -17.33
N GLU A 161 -8.37 -10.98 -17.56
CA GLU A 161 -8.26 -9.89 -16.58
C GLU A 161 -9.39 -9.99 -15.55
N VAL A 162 -9.04 -10.04 -14.26
CA VAL A 162 -9.98 -10.12 -13.13
C VAL A 162 -9.73 -9.00 -12.12
N GLU A 163 -10.74 -8.67 -11.32
CA GLU A 163 -10.65 -7.56 -10.36
C GLU A 163 -9.84 -7.96 -9.11
N LYS A 164 -9.96 -9.19 -8.63
CA LYS A 164 -9.41 -9.63 -7.35
C LYS A 164 -8.31 -10.66 -7.52
N ASN A 165 -7.24 -10.51 -6.73
CA ASN A 165 -6.11 -11.43 -6.73
C ASN A 165 -6.53 -12.87 -6.39
N GLN A 166 -7.45 -13.04 -5.43
CA GLN A 166 -7.94 -14.36 -5.05
C GLN A 166 -8.60 -15.09 -6.23
N GLU A 167 -9.39 -14.37 -7.04
CA GLU A 167 -9.99 -14.93 -8.25
C GLU A 167 -8.92 -15.35 -9.27
N MET A 168 -7.92 -14.47 -9.49
CA MET A 168 -6.80 -14.75 -10.40
C MET A 168 -6.09 -16.06 -10.04
N PHE A 169 -5.82 -16.29 -8.76
CA PHE A 169 -5.16 -17.51 -8.29
C PHE A 169 -6.07 -18.73 -8.38
N ASN A 170 -7.34 -18.59 -8.02
CA ASN A 170 -8.31 -19.68 -8.09
C ASN A 170 -8.50 -20.21 -9.52
N LEU A 171 -8.47 -19.32 -10.52
CA LEU A 171 -8.57 -19.72 -11.94
C LEU A 171 -7.47 -20.71 -12.36
N VAL A 172 -6.24 -20.52 -11.86
CA VAL A 172 -5.15 -21.47 -12.08
C VAL A 172 -5.42 -22.78 -11.32
N GLU A 173 -5.80 -22.68 -10.06
CA GLU A 173 -6.03 -23.84 -9.19
C GLU A 173 -7.09 -24.78 -9.77
N VAL A 174 -8.19 -24.22 -10.28
CA VAL A 174 -9.26 -25.03 -10.92
C VAL A 174 -8.99 -25.36 -12.40
N GLY A 175 -7.87 -24.90 -12.96
CA GLY A 175 -7.48 -25.20 -14.34
C GLY A 175 -8.24 -24.44 -15.42
N ARG A 176 -8.86 -23.30 -15.09
CA ARG A 176 -9.50 -22.41 -16.08
C ARG A 176 -8.49 -21.55 -16.82
N THR A 177 -7.36 -21.25 -16.18
CA THR A 177 -6.18 -20.65 -16.81
C THR A 177 -4.98 -21.54 -16.61
N ASP A 178 -4.01 -21.48 -17.53
CA ASP A 178 -2.77 -22.27 -17.49
C ASP A 178 -1.79 -21.67 -16.46
N ALA A 179 -1.85 -20.36 -16.29
CA ALA A 179 -0.97 -19.61 -15.42
C ALA A 179 -1.64 -18.35 -14.86
N ALA A 180 -1.01 -17.78 -13.82
CA ALA A 180 -1.18 -16.40 -13.40
C ALA A 180 0.16 -15.68 -13.44
N VAL A 181 0.14 -14.37 -13.78
CA VAL A 181 1.32 -13.51 -13.67
C VAL A 181 1.05 -12.41 -12.65
N THR A 182 1.87 -12.36 -11.61
CA THR A 182 1.67 -11.49 -10.46
C THR A 182 2.99 -11.14 -9.77
N GLY A 183 2.92 -10.30 -8.74
CA GLY A 183 4.06 -9.94 -7.91
C GLY A 183 4.63 -11.14 -7.13
N LYS A 184 5.94 -11.26 -7.15
CA LYS A 184 6.69 -12.36 -6.52
C LYS A 184 6.28 -12.62 -5.04
N PRO A 185 6.17 -11.62 -4.15
CA PRO A 185 5.82 -11.87 -2.75
C PRO A 185 4.50 -12.61 -2.59
N ALA A 186 3.46 -12.18 -3.30
CA ALA A 186 2.13 -12.79 -3.21
C ALA A 186 2.08 -14.18 -3.85
N ALA A 187 2.75 -14.38 -5.00
CA ALA A 187 2.83 -15.70 -5.61
C ALA A 187 3.43 -16.74 -4.66
N TYR A 188 4.57 -16.42 -4.05
CA TYR A 188 5.22 -17.34 -3.10
C TYR A 188 4.41 -17.54 -1.82
N GLN A 189 3.74 -16.50 -1.32
CA GLN A 189 2.83 -16.64 -0.17
C GLN A 189 1.67 -17.59 -0.50
N TYR A 190 1.10 -17.45 -1.70
CA TYR A 190 -0.04 -18.25 -2.10
C TYR A 190 0.31 -19.73 -2.27
N VAL A 191 1.40 -20.04 -2.97
CA VAL A 191 1.82 -21.44 -3.18
C VAL A 191 2.27 -22.14 -1.90
N ARG A 192 2.74 -21.40 -0.89
CA ARG A 192 3.15 -21.97 0.40
C ARG A 192 2.03 -22.75 1.09
N THR A 193 0.78 -22.33 0.91
CA THR A 193 -0.41 -22.97 1.49
C THR A 193 -1.17 -23.84 0.49
N ARG A 194 -0.70 -23.93 -0.77
CA ARG A 194 -1.36 -24.58 -1.88
C ARG A 194 -0.40 -25.50 -2.63
N PRO A 195 -0.18 -26.76 -2.14
CA PRO A 195 0.82 -27.67 -2.72
C PRO A 195 0.51 -28.09 -4.17
N GLY A 196 -0.72 -27.84 -4.64
CA GLY A 196 -1.12 -28.04 -6.05
C GLY A 196 -0.62 -26.97 -7.02
N LEU A 197 0.10 -25.95 -6.54
CA LEU A 197 0.61 -24.84 -7.33
C LEU A 197 2.12 -24.68 -7.16
N LYS A 198 2.77 -24.09 -8.15
CA LYS A 198 4.19 -23.73 -8.14
C LYS A 198 4.41 -22.37 -8.79
N VAL A 199 5.50 -21.72 -8.42
CA VAL A 199 6.06 -20.57 -9.13
C VAL A 199 7.18 -21.05 -10.02
N LEU A 200 7.24 -20.56 -11.27
CA LEU A 200 8.38 -20.86 -12.14
C LEU A 200 9.64 -20.19 -11.59
N PRO A 201 10.82 -20.83 -11.73
CA PRO A 201 12.05 -20.29 -11.15
C PRO A 201 12.52 -18.99 -11.82
N GLU A 202 12.18 -18.77 -13.08
CA GLU A 202 12.55 -17.59 -13.83
C GLU A 202 11.63 -16.41 -13.47
N GLN A 203 12.23 -15.31 -13.01
CA GLN A 203 11.54 -14.06 -12.73
C GLN A 203 11.43 -13.22 -14.01
N LEU A 204 10.24 -12.69 -14.28
CA LEU A 204 9.97 -11.92 -15.50
C LEU A 204 10.56 -10.51 -15.47
N THR A 205 10.55 -9.88 -14.31
CA THR A 205 10.96 -8.46 -14.13
C THR A 205 11.59 -8.24 -12.75
N THR A 206 12.26 -7.09 -12.57
CA THR A 206 12.96 -6.73 -11.33
C THR A 206 12.52 -5.39 -10.76
N GLU A 207 11.36 -4.86 -11.20
CA GLU A 207 10.87 -3.57 -10.72
C GLU A 207 10.60 -3.57 -9.22
N GLU A 208 10.62 -2.36 -8.65
CA GLU A 208 10.44 -2.10 -7.22
C GLU A 208 9.07 -1.49 -6.95
N TYR A 209 8.58 -1.71 -5.72
CA TYR A 209 7.38 -1.07 -5.22
C TYR A 209 7.67 0.31 -4.62
N GLY A 210 6.81 1.27 -4.90
CA GLY A 210 6.79 2.61 -4.30
C GLY A 210 5.38 2.96 -3.81
N MET A 211 5.31 3.78 -2.78
CA MET A 211 4.04 4.39 -2.39
C MET A 211 3.76 5.53 -3.35
N ALA A 212 2.58 5.52 -3.97
CA ALA A 212 2.18 6.58 -4.90
C ALA A 212 1.56 7.75 -4.13
N ILE A 213 1.91 8.98 -4.48
CA ILE A 213 1.47 10.21 -3.81
C ILE A 213 1.00 11.19 -4.88
N ARG A 214 0.06 12.04 -4.54
CA ARG A 214 -0.41 13.09 -5.45
C ARG A 214 0.74 14.02 -5.84
N LYS A 215 0.81 14.40 -7.13
CA LYS A 215 1.82 15.33 -7.63
C LYS A 215 1.74 16.75 -7.06
N ASP A 216 0.57 17.15 -6.61
CA ASP A 216 0.35 18.48 -6.05
C ASP A 216 0.69 18.57 -4.54
N THR A 217 1.30 17.52 -3.97
CA THR A 217 1.75 17.47 -2.57
C THR A 217 3.21 16.99 -2.45
N PRO A 218 4.18 17.67 -3.07
CA PRO A 218 5.59 17.25 -3.01
C PRO A 218 6.17 17.24 -1.60
N GLU A 219 5.64 18.08 -0.70
CA GLU A 219 5.97 18.09 0.72
C GLU A 219 5.59 16.77 1.42
N LEU A 220 4.46 16.15 1.05
CA LEU A 220 4.07 14.85 1.55
C LEU A 220 5.02 13.77 1.04
N THR A 221 5.39 13.80 -0.25
CA THR A 221 6.37 12.87 -0.82
C THR A 221 7.69 12.95 -0.07
N LYS A 222 8.17 14.17 0.22
CA LYS A 222 9.39 14.38 1.00
C LYS A 222 9.23 13.82 2.42
N ALA A 223 8.14 14.15 3.12
CA ALA A 223 7.92 13.72 4.50
C ALA A 223 7.85 12.19 4.63
N VAL A 224 7.19 11.50 3.69
CA VAL A 224 7.14 10.03 3.65
C VAL A 224 8.53 9.44 3.36
N ASN A 225 9.30 10.04 2.46
CA ASN A 225 10.69 9.61 2.19
C ASN A 225 11.59 9.79 3.43
N ASP A 226 11.46 10.91 4.13
CA ASP A 226 12.23 11.15 5.37
C ASP A 226 11.85 10.11 6.44
N ALA A 227 10.57 9.78 6.57
CA ALA A 227 10.11 8.73 7.48
C ALA A 227 10.67 7.36 7.10
N LEU A 228 10.63 6.98 5.82
CA LEU A 228 11.22 5.74 5.33
C LEU A 228 12.74 5.67 5.57
N ALA A 229 13.46 6.77 5.32
CA ALA A 229 14.89 6.86 5.57
C ALA A 229 15.21 6.66 7.06
N LYS A 230 14.43 7.29 7.93
CA LYS A 230 14.55 7.13 9.38
C LYS A 230 14.30 5.69 9.82
N MET A 231 13.22 5.06 9.31
CA MET A 231 12.90 3.66 9.60
C MET A 231 14.01 2.70 9.14
N LYS A 232 14.67 3.00 8.01
CA LYS A 232 15.82 2.23 7.54
C LYS A 232 17.03 2.42 8.46
N ALA A 233 17.25 3.63 8.95
CA ALA A 233 18.39 3.96 9.82
C ALA A 233 18.24 3.41 11.24
N ASP A 234 17.03 3.41 11.83
CA ASP A 234 16.76 2.94 13.19
C ASP A 234 16.43 1.44 13.29
N GLY A 235 16.40 0.74 12.16
CA GLY A 235 16.16 -0.71 12.08
C GLY A 235 14.69 -1.12 12.11
N SER A 236 13.73 -0.21 12.33
CA SER A 236 12.29 -0.54 12.37
C SER A 236 11.79 -1.06 11.01
N TYR A 237 12.30 -0.53 9.89
CA TYR A 237 12.05 -1.08 8.56
C TYR A 237 12.51 -2.54 8.46
N ALA A 238 13.71 -2.84 8.89
CA ALA A 238 14.27 -4.20 8.82
C ALA A 238 13.45 -5.19 9.67
N ALA A 239 12.98 -4.76 10.84
CA ALA A 239 12.12 -5.57 11.70
C ALA A 239 10.78 -5.92 11.01
N ILE A 240 10.14 -4.96 10.34
CA ILE A 240 8.91 -5.20 9.57
C ILE A 240 9.18 -6.16 8.39
N VAL A 241 10.27 -5.95 7.64
CA VAL A 241 10.68 -6.87 6.56
C VAL A 241 10.89 -8.28 7.08
N GLN A 242 11.63 -8.45 8.16
CA GLN A 242 11.90 -9.78 8.74
C GLN A 242 10.63 -10.48 9.23
N LYS A 243 9.68 -9.74 9.77
CA LYS A 243 8.38 -10.28 10.21
C LYS A 243 7.59 -10.85 9.04
N TRP A 244 7.51 -10.13 7.94
CA TRP A 244 6.66 -10.50 6.79
C TRP A 244 7.36 -11.40 5.78
N PHE A 245 8.68 -11.28 5.67
CA PHE A 245 9.52 -12.02 4.73
C PHE A 245 10.72 -12.65 5.46
N PRO A 246 10.46 -13.59 6.38
CA PRO A 246 11.56 -14.26 7.07
C PRO A 246 12.44 -14.99 6.05
N ALA A 247 13.76 -14.90 6.22
CA ALA A 247 14.70 -15.68 5.42
C ALA A 247 14.32 -17.17 5.51
N SER A 248 14.27 -17.84 4.37
CA SER A 248 14.04 -19.29 4.33
C SER A 248 15.13 -19.97 5.16
N LYS A 249 14.72 -20.76 6.16
CA LYS A 249 15.63 -21.66 6.89
C LYS A 249 16.09 -22.79 6.00
#